data_60dc20c1703eeb8255de3255abe54740
#
_entry.id   60dc20c1703eeb8255de3255abe54740
#
_cell.length_a   1.000
_cell.length_b   1.000
_cell.length_c   1.000
_cell.angle_alpha   90.00
_cell.angle_beta   90.00
_cell.angle_gamma   90.00
#
_symmetry.space_group_name_H-M   'P 1'
#
loop_
_entity.id
_entity.type
_entity.pdbx_description
1 polymer ?
#
loop_
_entity_poly.entity_id
_entity_poly.type
_entity_poly.pdbx_seq_one_letter_code
_entity_poly.pdbx_strand_id
1 'polypeptide(L)'
;MLALDHRGSFRKYINPSDPDKVTDADLIKTKGMIIEAVQDQFSGVLIDMEWGLPGFKLKTPKGSLRDKPYLLPLEKSGYTDKAGERVTELGYTAADIKDMGASGAKLLLYFNPDSKTCNQQIATAKKALADAHE
;
A
#
# COMPACT_ATOMS: atom_id res chain seq x y z
N MET A 1 2.31 6.12 12.90
CA MET A 1 2.46 5.78 11.45
C MET A 1 1.36 6.48 10.68
N LEU A 2 1.67 7.06 9.51
CA LEU A 2 0.68 7.55 8.55
C LEU A 2 0.33 6.44 7.57
N ALA A 3 -0.97 6.12 7.38
CA ALA A 3 -1.42 5.15 6.38
C ALA A 3 -2.04 5.89 5.18
N LEU A 4 -1.40 5.77 4.02
CA LEU A 4 -1.80 6.42 2.77
C LEU A 4 -1.67 5.46 1.57
N ASP A 5 -1.95 4.17 1.81
CA ASP A 5 -1.84 3.09 0.83
C ASP A 5 -3.11 2.91 -0.04
N HIS A 6 -4.10 3.81 0.06
CA HIS A 6 -5.26 3.83 -0.81
C HIS A 6 -4.84 3.96 -2.27
N ARG A 7 -5.39 3.10 -3.12
CA ARG A 7 -5.09 3.09 -4.57
C ARG A 7 -6.22 3.75 -5.38
N GLY A 8 -6.82 3.08 -6.31
CA GLY A 8 -7.84 3.66 -7.20
C GLY A 8 -8.99 4.37 -6.51
N SER A 9 -9.40 3.92 -5.32
CA SER A 9 -10.41 4.60 -4.50
C SER A 9 -10.02 6.04 -4.10
N PHE A 10 -8.73 6.37 -4.08
CA PHE A 10 -8.24 7.69 -3.71
C PHE A 10 -8.67 8.80 -4.69
N ARG A 11 -8.93 8.46 -5.95
CA ARG A 11 -9.46 9.39 -6.96
C ARG A 11 -10.76 10.07 -6.51
N LYS A 12 -11.63 9.30 -5.81
CA LYS A 12 -12.91 9.82 -5.27
C LYS A 12 -12.74 10.88 -4.19
N TYR A 13 -11.63 10.86 -3.46
CA TYR A 13 -11.32 11.90 -2.46
C TYR A 13 -10.84 13.20 -3.11
N ILE A 14 -10.14 13.11 -4.24
CA ILE A 14 -9.65 14.29 -4.98
C ILE A 14 -10.78 14.93 -5.77
N ASN A 15 -11.53 14.13 -6.50
CA ASN A 15 -12.67 14.60 -7.31
C ASN A 15 -13.88 13.67 -7.13
N PRO A 16 -14.75 13.92 -6.14
CA PRO A 16 -15.92 13.10 -5.90
C PRO A 16 -16.93 13.06 -7.05
N SER A 17 -17.02 14.17 -7.82
CA SER A 17 -17.98 14.32 -8.91
C SER A 17 -17.57 13.58 -10.18
N ASP A 18 -16.27 13.48 -10.44
CA ASP A 18 -15.73 12.85 -11.64
C ASP A 18 -14.33 12.25 -11.34
N PRO A 19 -14.28 11.10 -10.64
CA PRO A 19 -13.01 10.48 -10.26
C PRO A 19 -12.12 10.08 -11.45
N ASP A 20 -12.72 9.83 -12.60
CA ASP A 20 -12.00 9.35 -13.80
C ASP A 20 -11.17 10.47 -14.45
N LYS A 21 -11.47 11.73 -14.16
CA LYS A 21 -10.64 12.86 -14.58
C LYS A 21 -9.37 13.06 -13.76
N VAL A 22 -9.24 12.41 -12.62
CA VAL A 22 -8.03 12.49 -11.80
C VAL A 22 -6.92 11.69 -12.45
N THR A 23 -5.83 12.36 -12.81
CA THR A 23 -4.66 11.71 -13.43
C THR A 23 -3.74 11.06 -12.40
N ASP A 24 -2.85 10.19 -12.84
CA ASP A 24 -1.82 9.61 -11.97
C ASP A 24 -0.88 10.69 -11.41
N ALA A 25 -0.59 11.72 -12.19
CA ALA A 25 0.19 12.87 -11.73
C ALA A 25 -0.50 13.61 -10.58
N ASP A 26 -1.83 13.75 -10.61
CA ASP A 26 -2.60 14.35 -9.53
C ASP A 26 -2.55 13.49 -8.26
N LEU A 27 -2.61 12.15 -8.39
CA LEU A 27 -2.48 11.22 -7.28
C LEU A 27 -1.10 11.32 -6.63
N ILE A 28 -0.03 11.25 -7.42
CA ILE A 28 1.36 11.38 -6.95
C ILE A 28 1.56 12.71 -6.22
N LYS A 29 1.16 13.81 -6.85
CA LYS A 29 1.26 15.16 -6.30
C LYS A 29 0.50 15.29 -4.97
N THR A 30 -0.76 14.86 -4.95
CA THR A 30 -1.62 14.99 -3.77
C THR A 30 -1.10 14.17 -2.60
N LYS A 31 -0.69 12.92 -2.84
CA LYS A 31 -0.08 12.07 -1.80
C LYS A 31 1.22 12.67 -1.27
N GLY A 32 2.08 13.16 -2.15
CA GLY A 32 3.30 13.86 -1.75
C GLY A 32 3.02 15.08 -0.89
N MET A 33 2.05 15.89 -1.24
CA MET A 33 1.63 17.07 -0.46
C MET A 33 1.09 16.69 0.93
N ILE A 34 0.27 15.64 1.03
CA ILE A 34 -0.25 15.16 2.32
C ILE A 34 0.92 14.69 3.20
N ILE A 35 1.81 13.87 2.68
CA ILE A 35 2.98 13.36 3.42
C ILE A 35 3.83 14.53 3.92
N GLU A 36 4.12 15.50 3.07
CA GLU A 36 4.90 16.70 3.44
C GLU A 36 4.21 17.54 4.52
N ALA A 37 2.90 17.76 4.38
CA ALA A 37 2.15 18.61 5.30
C ALA A 37 2.11 18.08 6.74
N VAL A 38 2.15 16.75 6.92
CA VAL A 38 2.09 16.11 8.25
C VAL A 38 3.39 15.41 8.63
N GLN A 39 4.50 15.72 7.95
CA GLN A 39 5.76 15.01 8.09
C GLN A 39 6.28 14.92 9.54
N ASP A 40 6.02 15.92 10.37
CA ASP A 40 6.47 15.95 11.76
C ASP A 40 5.54 15.19 12.73
N GLN A 41 4.41 14.68 12.23
CA GLN A 41 3.39 14.00 13.03
C GLN A 41 3.48 12.47 12.98
N PHE A 42 4.39 11.90 12.18
CA PHE A 42 4.55 10.45 12.07
C PHE A 42 6.02 10.01 12.06
N SER A 43 6.27 8.79 12.55
CA SER A 43 7.59 8.16 12.56
C SER A 43 7.85 7.26 11.34
N GLY A 44 6.83 6.87 10.61
CA GLY A 44 6.90 6.07 9.39
C GLY A 44 5.59 6.12 8.62
N VAL A 45 5.62 5.72 7.35
CA VAL A 45 4.47 5.81 6.46
C VAL A 45 4.20 4.47 5.76
N LEU A 46 2.90 4.12 5.62
CA LEU A 46 2.43 3.04 4.75
C LEU A 46 1.89 3.67 3.47
N ILE A 47 2.48 3.34 2.33
CA ILE A 47 2.17 3.90 1.02
C ILE A 47 2.05 2.81 -0.04
N ASP A 48 1.35 3.10 -1.14
CA ASP A 48 1.31 2.23 -2.31
C ASP A 48 2.52 2.48 -3.24
N MET A 49 2.83 1.50 -4.11
CA MET A 49 3.96 1.57 -5.03
C MET A 49 3.69 2.50 -6.21
N GLU A 50 2.42 2.62 -6.63
CA GLU A 50 2.06 3.25 -7.90
C GLU A 50 2.12 4.77 -7.82
N TRP A 51 1.57 5.35 -6.76
CA TRP A 51 1.46 6.80 -6.59
C TRP A 51 2.05 7.31 -5.27
N GLY A 52 1.92 6.53 -4.20
CA GLY A 52 2.42 6.88 -2.88
C GLY A 52 3.95 6.93 -2.83
N LEU A 53 4.62 5.90 -3.32
CA LEU A 53 6.08 5.83 -3.33
C LEU A 53 6.72 6.92 -4.22
N PRO A 54 6.26 7.18 -5.46
CA PRO A 54 6.75 8.32 -6.22
C PRO A 54 6.51 9.67 -5.50
N GLY A 55 5.33 9.86 -4.92
CA GLY A 55 5.02 11.08 -4.16
C GLY A 55 5.91 11.28 -2.95
N PHE A 56 6.20 10.21 -2.21
CA PHE A 56 7.14 10.21 -1.09
C PHE A 56 8.56 10.54 -1.55
N LYS A 57 9.06 9.87 -2.61
CA LYS A 57 10.42 10.09 -3.14
C LYS A 57 10.63 11.50 -3.69
N LEU A 58 9.60 12.13 -4.26
CA LEU A 58 9.66 13.52 -4.71
C LEU A 58 9.89 14.51 -3.55
N LYS A 59 9.47 14.17 -2.33
CA LYS A 59 9.54 15.03 -1.15
C LYS A 59 10.73 14.71 -0.22
N THR A 60 11.23 13.49 -0.25
CA THR A 60 12.32 13.01 0.61
C THR A 60 13.66 13.74 0.48
N PRO A 61 14.03 14.39 -0.67
CA PRO A 61 15.31 15.12 -0.73
C PRO A 61 15.40 16.34 0.19
N LYS A 62 14.29 16.76 0.80
CA LYS A 62 14.23 17.97 1.63
C LYS A 62 13.56 17.67 2.98
N GLY A 63 14.26 17.96 4.08
CA GLY A 63 13.70 17.98 5.43
C GLY A 63 13.64 16.61 6.13
N SER A 64 12.74 16.50 7.12
CA SER A 64 12.63 15.38 8.07
C SER A 64 12.12 14.06 7.47
N LEU A 65 11.72 14.06 6.20
CA LEU A 65 11.26 12.84 5.50
C LEU A 65 12.41 11.92 5.07
N ARG A 66 13.64 12.43 4.98
CA ARG A 66 14.78 11.73 4.36
C ARG A 66 15.05 10.35 4.95
N ASP A 67 14.90 10.22 6.26
CA ASP A 67 15.24 9.00 7.00
C ASP A 67 14.02 8.29 7.57
N LYS A 68 12.81 8.69 7.16
CA LYS A 68 11.59 8.05 7.64
C LYS A 68 11.37 6.71 6.94
N PRO A 69 11.17 5.63 7.71
CA PRO A 69 10.86 4.33 7.16
C PRO A 69 9.49 4.33 6.47
N TYR A 70 9.38 3.55 5.41
CA TYR A 70 8.10 3.30 4.76
C TYR A 70 7.83 1.80 4.59
N LEU A 71 6.55 1.46 4.62
CA LEU A 71 6.04 0.12 4.36
C LEU A 71 5.31 0.13 3.02
N LEU A 72 5.41 -1.00 2.30
CA LEU A 72 4.69 -1.22 1.05
C LEU A 72 3.78 -2.45 1.16
N PRO A 73 2.61 -2.46 0.51
CA PRO A 73 1.71 -3.59 0.53
C PRO A 73 2.20 -4.73 -0.38
N LEU A 74 2.12 -5.98 0.11
CA LEU A 74 2.40 -7.19 -0.67
C LEU A 74 1.24 -7.57 -1.59
N GLU A 75 0.03 -7.17 -1.21
CA GLU A 75 -1.18 -7.54 -1.95
C GLU A 75 -1.37 -6.70 -3.21
N LYS A 76 -2.02 -7.31 -4.22
CA LYS A 76 -2.58 -6.59 -5.36
C LYS A 76 -3.64 -5.60 -4.92
N SER A 77 -3.89 -4.58 -5.75
CA SER A 77 -4.99 -3.64 -5.52
C SER A 77 -6.34 -4.36 -5.60
N GLY A 78 -7.23 -4.06 -4.65
CA GLY A 78 -8.55 -4.66 -4.59
C GLY A 78 -8.55 -6.05 -3.96
N TYR A 79 -9.46 -6.89 -4.44
CA TYR A 79 -9.62 -8.28 -4.03
C TYR A 79 -10.18 -9.10 -5.19
N THR A 80 -9.95 -10.40 -5.16
CA THR A 80 -10.63 -11.34 -6.05
C THR A 80 -11.84 -11.91 -5.33
N ASP A 81 -12.99 -11.95 -6.01
CA ASP A 81 -14.17 -12.66 -5.49
C ASP A 81 -14.07 -14.14 -5.87
N LYS A 82 -14.11 -15.00 -4.88
CA LYS A 82 -14.17 -16.45 -5.06
C LYS A 82 -15.34 -17.01 -4.26
N ALA A 83 -16.33 -17.52 -4.96
CA ALA A 83 -17.54 -18.10 -4.36
C ALA A 83 -18.29 -17.14 -3.42
N GLY A 84 -18.33 -15.85 -3.76
CA GLY A 84 -18.97 -14.79 -2.96
C GLY A 84 -18.12 -14.27 -1.79
N GLU A 85 -16.84 -14.64 -1.74
CA GLU A 85 -15.91 -14.23 -0.67
C GLU A 85 -14.73 -13.46 -1.23
N ARG A 86 -14.31 -12.43 -0.49
CA ARG A 86 -13.13 -11.65 -0.84
C ARG A 86 -11.86 -12.45 -0.52
N VAL A 87 -10.96 -12.50 -1.48
CA VAL A 87 -9.67 -13.20 -1.35
C VAL A 87 -8.54 -12.23 -1.64
N THR A 88 -7.55 -12.20 -0.74
CA THR A 88 -6.30 -11.48 -0.96
C THR A 88 -5.42 -12.23 -1.94
N GLU A 89 -4.88 -11.54 -2.93
CA GLU A 89 -3.85 -12.04 -3.83
C GLU A 89 -2.54 -11.26 -3.65
N LEU A 90 -1.42 -11.98 -3.57
CA LEU A 90 -0.11 -11.35 -3.55
C LEU A 90 0.22 -10.79 -4.94
N GLY A 91 0.76 -9.59 -4.96
CA GLY A 91 1.23 -8.91 -6.17
C GLY A 91 2.75 -8.77 -6.21
N TYR A 92 3.37 -8.82 -5.03
CA TYR A 92 4.81 -8.61 -4.84
C TYR A 92 5.36 -9.63 -3.85
N THR A 93 6.66 -9.89 -3.95
CA THR A 93 7.44 -10.66 -2.98
C THR A 93 8.08 -9.72 -1.95
N ALA A 94 8.59 -10.28 -0.86
CA ALA A 94 9.38 -9.51 0.11
C ALA A 94 10.66 -8.96 -0.52
N ALA A 95 11.27 -9.69 -1.45
CA ALA A 95 12.43 -9.23 -2.21
C ALA A 95 12.11 -7.99 -3.06
N ASP A 96 10.97 -7.98 -3.78
CA ASP A 96 10.53 -6.80 -4.54
C ASP A 96 10.38 -5.58 -3.63
N ILE A 97 9.78 -5.75 -2.45
CA ILE A 97 9.58 -4.69 -1.46
C ILE A 97 10.92 -4.14 -0.96
N LYS A 98 11.87 -5.03 -0.68
CA LYS A 98 13.24 -4.69 -0.26
C LYS A 98 14.00 -3.93 -1.35
N ASP A 99 13.91 -4.39 -2.59
CA ASP A 99 14.56 -3.73 -3.74
C ASP A 99 13.99 -2.33 -4.01
N MET A 100 12.72 -2.11 -3.68
CA MET A 100 12.13 -0.76 -3.71
C MET A 100 12.63 0.14 -2.57
N GLY A 101 13.39 -0.39 -1.62
CA GLY A 101 14.00 0.33 -0.48
C GLY A 101 13.07 0.49 0.72
N ALA A 102 11.98 -0.25 0.81
CA ALA A 102 11.09 -0.21 1.96
C ALA A 102 11.71 -0.86 3.20
N SER A 103 11.32 -0.38 4.36
CA SER A 103 11.76 -0.89 5.67
C SER A 103 10.97 -2.12 6.11
N GLY A 104 9.90 -2.46 5.40
CA GLY A 104 9.07 -3.62 5.67
C GLY A 104 7.86 -3.70 4.75
N ALA A 105 7.12 -4.77 4.89
CA ALA A 105 5.94 -5.08 4.10
C ALA A 105 4.66 -5.06 4.94
N LYS A 106 3.52 -4.81 4.28
CA LYS A 106 2.18 -4.91 4.87
C LYS A 106 1.38 -5.91 4.05
N LEU A 107 0.61 -6.74 4.72
CA LEU A 107 -0.36 -7.64 4.12
C LEU A 107 -1.77 -7.31 4.60
N LEU A 108 -2.68 -7.00 3.68
CA LEU A 108 -4.11 -7.01 3.93
C LEU A 108 -4.65 -8.41 3.67
N LEU A 109 -5.24 -9.03 4.67
CA LEU A 109 -5.82 -10.35 4.58
C LEU A 109 -7.33 -10.29 4.84
N TYR A 110 -8.14 -10.73 3.88
CA TYR A 110 -9.57 -10.93 4.06
C TYR A 110 -9.80 -12.29 4.70
N PHE A 111 -9.74 -12.38 6.01
CA PHE A 111 -9.82 -13.63 6.74
C PHE A 111 -11.17 -13.80 7.44
N ASN A 112 -11.82 -14.93 7.16
CA ASN A 112 -12.98 -15.41 7.89
C ASN A 112 -12.81 -16.91 8.17
N PRO A 113 -12.74 -17.35 9.44
CA PRO A 113 -12.51 -18.75 9.81
C PRO A 113 -13.60 -19.70 9.31
N ASP A 114 -14.84 -19.20 9.14
CA ASP A 114 -15.99 -19.99 8.70
C ASP A 114 -16.14 -20.01 7.17
N SER A 115 -15.24 -19.37 6.44
CA SER A 115 -15.32 -19.24 5.00
C SER A 115 -14.74 -20.45 4.27
N LYS A 116 -15.26 -20.71 3.06
CA LYS A 116 -14.71 -21.73 2.15
C LYS A 116 -13.29 -21.42 1.70
N THR A 117 -12.89 -20.15 1.78
CA THR A 117 -11.56 -19.66 1.38
C THR A 117 -10.57 -19.60 2.55
N CYS A 118 -10.96 -19.97 3.78
CA CYS A 118 -10.13 -19.92 4.98
C CYS A 118 -8.73 -20.52 4.77
N ASN A 119 -8.66 -21.76 4.29
CA ASN A 119 -7.38 -22.46 4.08
C ASN A 119 -6.51 -21.75 3.03
N GLN A 120 -7.11 -21.17 1.99
CA GLN A 120 -6.39 -20.39 0.98
C GLN A 120 -5.81 -19.11 1.61
N GLN A 121 -6.56 -18.42 2.46
CA GLN A 121 -6.08 -17.21 3.14
C GLN A 121 -4.94 -17.52 4.10
N ILE A 122 -5.03 -18.62 4.84
CA ILE A 122 -3.94 -19.12 5.70
C ILE A 122 -2.68 -19.41 4.86
N ALA A 123 -2.82 -20.09 3.73
CA ALA A 123 -1.70 -20.39 2.84
C ALA A 123 -1.05 -19.12 2.29
N THR A 124 -1.86 -18.11 1.91
CA THR A 124 -1.37 -16.79 1.47
C THR A 124 -0.56 -16.09 2.56
N ALA A 125 -1.07 -16.09 3.80
CA ALA A 125 -0.35 -15.49 4.93
C ALA A 125 0.96 -16.22 5.23
N LYS A 126 0.94 -17.56 5.25
CA LYS A 126 2.15 -18.39 5.47
C LYS A 126 3.21 -18.13 4.42
N LYS A 127 2.81 -18.03 3.14
CA LYS A 127 3.73 -17.71 2.05
C LYS A 127 4.36 -16.33 2.24
N ALA A 128 3.56 -15.31 2.51
CA ALA A 128 4.05 -13.95 2.73
C ALA A 128 5.04 -13.86 3.90
N LEU A 129 4.77 -14.61 4.99
CA LEU A 129 5.67 -14.67 6.14
C LEU A 129 6.98 -15.42 5.83
N ALA A 130 6.92 -16.53 5.10
CA ALA A 130 8.11 -17.29 4.70
C ALA A 130 9.02 -16.41 3.82
N ASP A 131 8.45 -15.79 2.79
CA ASP A 131 9.17 -14.89 1.88
C ASP A 131 9.83 -13.69 2.63
N ALA A 132 9.25 -13.26 3.76
CA ALA A 132 9.78 -12.14 4.55
C ALA A 132 10.92 -12.55 5.51
N HIS A 133 11.14 -13.84 5.73
CA HIS A 133 12.21 -14.37 6.58
C HIS A 133 13.47 -14.83 5.81
N GLU A 134 13.42 -14.82 4.48
CA GLU A 134 14.56 -15.07 3.60
C GLU A 134 15.35 -13.77 3.32
#